data_e8c654c8acdede35c1b8f6fbaeaa0d35
#
_entry.id   e8c654c8acdede35c1b8f6fbaeaa0d35
#
_cell.length_a   1.000
_cell.length_b   1.000
_cell.length_c   1.000
_cell.angle_alpha   90.00
_cell.angle_beta   90.00
_cell.angle_gamma   90.00
#
_symmetry.space_group_name_H-M   'P 1'
#
loop_
_entity.id
_entity.type
_entity.pdbx_description
1 polymer ?
#
loop_
_entity_poly.entity_id
_entity_poly.type
_entity_poly.pdbx_seq_one_letter_code
_entity_poly.pdbx_strand_id
1 'polypeptide(L)'
;VEALKALEGVTVHNVGDSTFLAHVGGKVEIAPRTPIHNRRDLARVYTPGVARVCKAIYDHPERARQLTIKRNTVAVVTDGTAVLGLGDIGPKASMPVMEGKCVLFKAFGDVDAFPLCIKSKDVDEIVNTIYLLSGSFGGVNLEDIAAPRCFEIERKLKEKCDIPIFHDDQHGTAIVVLSGLINALKVVGKDKEKVKVVVNGPGSAGIAVSKLLLSYG
;
A
#
# COMPACT_ATOMS: atom_id res chain seq x y z
N VAL A 1 23.45 10.42 23.64
CA VAL A 1 24.28 9.32 24.17
C VAL A 1 25.51 9.89 24.79
N GLU A 2 26.34 10.67 24.08
CA GLU A 2 27.58 11.24 24.63
C GLU A 2 27.34 12.09 25.89
N ALA A 3 26.29 12.89 25.93
CA ALA A 3 25.91 13.67 27.11
C ALA A 3 25.57 12.78 28.33
N LEU A 4 25.00 11.58 28.09
CA LEU A 4 24.72 10.62 29.17
C LEU A 4 25.99 9.93 29.68
N LYS A 5 26.93 9.61 28.79
CA LYS A 5 28.23 9.01 29.14
C LYS A 5 29.10 9.98 29.93
N ALA A 6 28.89 11.28 29.82
CA ALA A 6 29.63 12.33 30.52
C ALA A 6 29.12 12.58 31.95
N LEU A 7 28.00 11.99 32.36
CA LEU A 7 27.45 12.16 33.70
C LEU A 7 28.15 11.24 34.69
N GLU A 8 28.56 11.79 35.83
CA GLU A 8 29.15 11.03 36.92
C GLU A 8 28.12 10.04 37.50
N GLY A 9 28.54 8.80 37.73
CA GLY A 9 27.69 7.74 38.27
C GLY A 9 26.76 7.08 37.24
N VAL A 10 26.82 7.47 35.95
CA VAL A 10 26.02 6.86 34.87
C VAL A 10 26.88 5.92 34.02
N THR A 11 26.48 4.67 33.93
CA THR A 11 27.10 3.69 33.03
C THR A 11 26.10 3.35 31.91
N VAL A 12 26.45 3.67 30.68
CA VAL A 12 25.64 3.31 29.50
C VAL A 12 26.04 1.92 29.03
N HIS A 13 25.22 0.92 29.32
CA HIS A 13 25.47 -0.48 28.96
C HIS A 13 25.12 -0.81 27.53
N ASN A 14 24.08 -0.18 26.97
CA ASN A 14 23.65 -0.42 25.60
C ASN A 14 22.96 0.84 25.05
N VAL A 15 23.13 1.03 23.74
CA VAL A 15 22.45 2.09 22.98
C VAL A 15 21.80 1.43 21.79
N GLY A 16 20.48 1.31 21.81
CA GLY A 16 19.70 0.76 20.73
C GLY A 16 18.63 1.75 20.26
N ASP A 17 18.46 1.85 18.96
CA ASP A 17 17.28 2.51 18.37
C ASP A 17 16.21 1.45 18.10
N SER A 18 15.11 1.49 18.85
CA SER A 18 14.02 0.54 18.73
C SER A 18 13.37 0.55 17.34
N THR A 19 13.40 1.70 16.66
CA THR A 19 12.90 1.82 15.29
C THR A 19 13.76 1.01 14.32
N PHE A 20 15.09 1.18 14.40
CA PHE A 20 15.99 0.37 13.58
C PHE A 20 15.89 -1.12 13.88
N LEU A 21 15.79 -1.49 15.15
CA LEU A 21 15.63 -2.89 15.55
C LEU A 21 14.36 -3.53 14.97
N ALA A 22 13.25 -2.78 14.93
CA ALA A 22 12.00 -3.25 14.32
C ALA A 22 12.08 -3.43 12.79
N HIS A 23 13.11 -2.90 12.13
CA HIS A 23 13.30 -3.02 10.67
C HIS A 23 14.35 -4.06 10.28
N VAL A 24 15.10 -4.61 11.25
CA VAL A 24 16.12 -5.63 10.95
C VAL A 24 15.46 -6.90 10.40
N GLY A 25 15.84 -7.27 9.18
CA GLY A 25 15.27 -8.42 8.48
C GLY A 25 13.95 -8.15 7.75
N GLY A 26 13.45 -6.90 7.76
CA GLY A 26 12.16 -6.52 7.18
C GLY A 26 11.00 -6.71 8.16
N LYS A 27 9.82 -6.19 7.79
CA LYS A 27 8.60 -6.23 8.60
C LYS A 27 7.53 -7.18 8.07
N VAL A 28 7.76 -7.79 6.93
CA VAL A 28 6.82 -8.67 6.24
C VAL A 28 7.51 -9.99 5.91
N GLU A 29 6.84 -11.09 6.15
CA GLU A 29 7.29 -12.44 5.77
C GLU A 29 6.19 -13.18 5.01
N ILE A 30 6.57 -14.22 4.27
CA ILE A 30 5.65 -15.12 3.58
C ILE A 30 5.58 -16.42 4.35
N ALA A 31 4.39 -16.78 4.84
CA ALA A 31 4.13 -18.02 5.54
C ALA A 31 3.21 -18.95 4.72
N PRO A 32 3.55 -20.23 4.55
CA PRO A 32 2.68 -21.16 3.85
C PRO A 32 1.44 -21.47 4.70
N ARG A 33 0.26 -21.47 4.08
CA ARG A 33 -1.01 -21.87 4.75
C ARG A 33 -1.16 -23.37 4.87
N THR A 34 -0.48 -24.13 4.03
CA THR A 34 -0.58 -25.57 3.98
C THR A 34 0.77 -26.19 4.32
N PRO A 35 0.87 -26.92 5.45
CA PRO A 35 2.11 -27.61 5.81
C PRO A 35 2.36 -28.80 4.90
N ILE A 36 3.63 -29.16 4.74
CA ILE A 36 4.08 -30.33 4.00
C ILE A 36 4.82 -31.25 4.97
N HIS A 37 4.20 -32.36 5.38
CA HIS A 37 4.78 -33.33 6.29
C HIS A 37 5.23 -34.64 5.58
N ASN A 38 4.69 -34.90 4.39
CA ASN A 38 4.91 -36.15 3.68
C ASN A 38 4.71 -35.99 2.16
N ARG A 39 4.99 -37.04 1.40
CA ARG A 39 4.83 -37.06 -0.06
C ARG A 39 3.40 -36.82 -0.54
N ARG A 40 2.40 -37.24 0.25
CA ARG A 40 0.99 -37.04 -0.10
C ARG A 40 0.62 -35.57 -0.02
N ASP A 41 1.12 -34.85 0.97
CA ASP A 41 0.90 -33.40 1.09
C ASP A 41 1.59 -32.66 -0.04
N LEU A 42 2.84 -33.02 -0.34
CA LEU A 42 3.58 -32.47 -1.48
C LEU A 42 2.83 -32.68 -2.79
N ALA A 43 2.30 -33.89 -3.05
CA ALA A 43 1.55 -34.20 -4.26
C ALA A 43 0.24 -33.39 -4.39
N ARG A 44 -0.34 -32.93 -3.29
CA ARG A 44 -1.55 -32.07 -3.29
C ARG A 44 -1.23 -30.62 -3.58
N VAL A 45 -0.18 -30.08 -2.96
CA VAL A 45 0.14 -28.65 -3.06
C VAL A 45 1.00 -28.32 -4.29
N TYR A 46 1.68 -29.32 -4.83
CA TYR A 46 2.53 -29.19 -6.02
C TYR A 46 2.21 -30.30 -7.05
N THR A 47 3.21 -30.91 -7.65
CA THR A 47 3.00 -31.94 -8.68
C THR A 47 2.76 -33.32 -8.06
N PRO A 48 1.82 -34.12 -8.61
CA PRO A 48 0.97 -33.87 -9.80
C PRO A 48 -0.38 -33.19 -9.52
N GLY A 49 -0.78 -33.05 -8.27
CA GLY A 49 -2.14 -32.63 -7.88
C GLY A 49 -2.51 -31.23 -8.35
N VAL A 50 -1.55 -30.30 -8.33
CA VAL A 50 -1.76 -28.90 -8.73
C VAL A 50 -2.23 -28.74 -10.18
N ALA A 51 -1.89 -29.68 -11.07
CA ALA A 51 -2.31 -29.63 -12.47
C ALA A 51 -3.86 -29.61 -12.64
N ARG A 52 -4.59 -30.25 -11.74
CA ARG A 52 -6.05 -30.24 -11.73
C ARG A 52 -6.61 -28.86 -11.39
N VAL A 53 -5.93 -28.15 -10.47
CA VAL A 53 -6.29 -26.79 -10.09
C VAL A 53 -5.98 -25.82 -11.22
N CYS A 54 -4.80 -25.95 -11.85
CA CYS A 54 -4.44 -25.15 -13.02
C CYS A 54 -5.46 -25.31 -14.16
N LYS A 55 -5.86 -26.57 -14.46
CA LYS A 55 -6.89 -26.83 -15.47
C LYS A 55 -8.23 -26.22 -15.11
N ALA A 56 -8.64 -26.30 -13.85
CA ALA A 56 -9.89 -25.71 -13.38
C ALA A 56 -9.94 -24.18 -13.52
N ILE A 57 -8.77 -23.51 -13.36
CA ILE A 57 -8.64 -22.06 -13.57
C ILE A 57 -8.58 -21.74 -15.08
N TYR A 58 -7.90 -22.58 -15.86
CA TYR A 58 -7.85 -22.41 -17.31
C TYR A 58 -9.25 -22.47 -17.95
N ASP A 59 -10.04 -23.46 -17.53
CA ASP A 59 -11.40 -23.64 -18.02
C ASP A 59 -12.38 -22.55 -17.48
N HIS A 60 -12.10 -22.00 -16.29
CA HIS A 60 -12.90 -21.04 -15.54
C HIS A 60 -12.01 -19.98 -14.86
N PRO A 61 -11.54 -18.93 -15.56
CA PRO A 61 -10.59 -17.95 -15.06
C PRO A 61 -11.01 -17.22 -13.77
N GLU A 62 -12.32 -17.05 -13.55
CA GLU A 62 -12.88 -16.45 -12.34
C GLU A 62 -12.51 -17.22 -11.06
N ARG A 63 -12.24 -18.52 -11.19
CA ARG A 63 -11.85 -19.39 -10.06
C ARG A 63 -10.46 -19.08 -9.51
N ALA A 64 -9.64 -18.29 -10.23
CA ALA A 64 -8.35 -17.83 -9.73
C ALA A 64 -8.49 -17.11 -8.39
N ARG A 65 -9.56 -16.34 -8.19
CA ARG A 65 -9.86 -15.65 -6.92
C ARG A 65 -10.25 -16.61 -5.78
N GLN A 66 -10.69 -17.81 -6.08
CA GLN A 66 -11.05 -18.83 -5.08
C GLN A 66 -9.88 -19.76 -4.75
N LEU A 67 -9.08 -20.09 -5.77
CA LEU A 67 -8.09 -21.16 -5.73
C LEU A 67 -6.64 -20.66 -5.58
N THR A 68 -6.42 -19.34 -5.57
CA THR A 68 -5.09 -18.74 -5.42
C THR A 68 -5.04 -17.61 -4.39
N ILE A 69 -3.83 -17.19 -4.05
CA ILE A 69 -3.55 -16.03 -3.19
C ILE A 69 -4.12 -14.71 -3.78
N LYS A 70 -4.43 -14.64 -5.08
CA LYS A 70 -5.07 -13.49 -5.74
C LYS A 70 -6.35 -13.03 -5.03
N ARG A 71 -7.02 -13.93 -4.29
CA ARG A 71 -8.22 -13.62 -3.51
C ARG A 71 -8.04 -12.44 -2.56
N ASN A 72 -6.89 -12.36 -1.88
CA ASN A 72 -6.67 -11.47 -0.75
C ASN A 72 -5.34 -10.71 -0.83
N THR A 73 -4.66 -10.72 -1.96
CA THR A 73 -3.34 -10.10 -2.09
C THR A 73 -3.42 -8.77 -2.82
N VAL A 74 -2.83 -7.72 -2.23
CA VAL A 74 -2.70 -6.38 -2.80
C VAL A 74 -1.24 -6.05 -3.04
N ALA A 75 -0.91 -5.53 -4.22
CA ALA A 75 0.39 -4.93 -4.48
C ALA A 75 0.42 -3.49 -3.95
N VAL A 76 1.35 -3.19 -3.05
CA VAL A 76 1.65 -1.81 -2.62
C VAL A 76 2.80 -1.31 -3.49
N VAL A 77 2.50 -0.37 -4.39
CA VAL A 77 3.43 0.04 -5.45
C VAL A 77 3.84 1.49 -5.32
N THR A 78 5.14 1.73 -5.41
CA THR A 78 5.76 3.07 -5.38
C THR A 78 6.90 3.20 -6.38
N ASP A 79 7.22 4.44 -6.77
CA ASP A 79 8.49 4.81 -7.38
C ASP A 79 9.40 5.58 -6.41
N GLY A 80 8.91 5.86 -5.20
CA GLY A 80 9.64 6.52 -4.12
C GLY A 80 9.89 8.01 -4.36
N THR A 81 9.04 8.69 -5.15
CA THR A 81 9.25 10.10 -5.55
C THR A 81 8.55 11.11 -4.66
N ALA A 82 7.66 10.68 -3.75
CA ALA A 82 6.91 11.57 -2.85
C ALA A 82 6.77 10.99 -1.44
N VAL A 83 7.85 10.45 -0.90
CA VAL A 83 7.85 9.87 0.44
C VAL A 83 7.67 10.96 1.49
N LEU A 84 6.72 10.79 2.39
CA LEU A 84 6.29 11.79 3.36
C LEU A 84 7.47 12.36 4.17
N GLY A 85 7.66 13.69 4.08
CA GLY A 85 8.70 14.42 4.77
C GLY A 85 10.12 14.29 4.17
N LEU A 86 10.33 13.39 3.20
CA LEU A 86 11.63 13.13 2.59
C LEU A 86 11.68 13.45 1.09
N GLY A 87 10.52 13.49 0.42
CA GLY A 87 10.42 13.75 -1.03
C GLY A 87 10.92 12.59 -1.88
N ASP A 88 11.68 12.89 -2.91
CA ASP A 88 12.21 11.90 -3.87
C ASP A 88 13.47 11.22 -3.34
N ILE A 89 13.28 10.11 -2.65
CA ILE A 89 14.38 9.26 -2.12
C ILE A 89 14.61 7.98 -2.93
N GLY A 90 13.78 7.76 -3.93
CA GLY A 90 13.85 6.63 -4.84
C GLY A 90 13.31 5.30 -4.26
N PRO A 91 13.16 4.29 -5.14
CA PRO A 91 12.44 3.05 -4.81
C PRO A 91 13.11 2.23 -3.70
N LYS A 92 14.44 2.23 -3.63
CA LYS A 92 15.16 1.41 -2.65
C LYS A 92 14.99 1.93 -1.22
N ALA A 93 15.06 3.25 -1.04
CA ALA A 93 14.93 3.87 0.27
C ALA A 93 13.47 3.97 0.75
N SER A 94 12.49 3.86 -0.17
CA SER A 94 11.05 3.83 0.18
C SER A 94 10.55 2.46 0.66
N MET A 95 11.32 1.37 0.44
CA MET A 95 10.91 0.02 0.84
C MET A 95 10.42 -0.08 2.31
N PRO A 96 11.09 0.51 3.31
CA PRO A 96 10.62 0.44 4.69
C PRO A 96 9.22 1.04 4.89
N VAL A 97 8.88 2.10 4.16
CA VAL A 97 7.53 2.70 4.21
C VAL A 97 6.51 1.77 3.58
N MET A 98 6.83 1.17 2.44
CA MET A 98 5.95 0.22 1.74
C MET A 98 5.70 -1.04 2.57
N GLU A 99 6.71 -1.57 3.25
CA GLU A 99 6.52 -2.65 4.22
C GLU A 99 5.61 -2.22 5.38
N GLY A 100 5.77 -0.98 5.89
CA GLY A 100 4.88 -0.41 6.88
C GLY A 100 3.43 -0.39 6.40
N LYS A 101 3.18 0.05 5.17
CA LYS A 101 1.84 0.01 4.56
C LYS A 101 1.30 -1.42 4.48
N CYS A 102 2.12 -2.40 4.10
CA CYS A 102 1.72 -3.81 4.09
C CYS A 102 1.32 -4.33 5.48
N VAL A 103 2.06 -3.94 6.53
CA VAL A 103 1.71 -4.25 7.93
C VAL A 103 0.34 -3.68 8.30
N LEU A 104 0.04 -2.42 7.90
CA LEU A 104 -1.26 -1.80 8.16
C LEU A 104 -2.39 -2.52 7.41
N PHE A 105 -2.19 -2.90 6.14
CA PHE A 105 -3.16 -3.70 5.39
C PHE A 105 -3.48 -5.01 6.11
N LYS A 106 -2.47 -5.70 6.65
CA LYS A 106 -2.66 -6.94 7.39
C LYS A 106 -3.34 -6.71 8.73
N ALA A 107 -2.85 -5.75 9.51
CA ALA A 107 -3.32 -5.52 10.87
C ALA A 107 -4.77 -5.01 10.95
N PHE A 108 -5.18 -4.15 10.01
CA PHE A 108 -6.48 -3.52 10.05
C PHE A 108 -7.50 -4.11 9.07
N GLY A 109 -7.06 -4.74 7.99
CA GLY A 109 -7.92 -5.25 6.94
C GLY A 109 -7.84 -6.76 6.72
N ASP A 110 -6.92 -7.44 7.39
CA ASP A 110 -6.54 -8.85 7.13
C ASP A 110 -6.22 -9.12 5.65
N VAL A 111 -5.68 -8.10 4.96
CA VAL A 111 -5.26 -8.18 3.56
C VAL A 111 -3.77 -8.52 3.50
N ASP A 112 -3.42 -9.50 2.69
CA ASP A 112 -2.05 -9.90 2.43
C ASP A 112 -1.44 -8.93 1.40
N ALA A 113 -0.66 -7.94 1.84
CA ALA A 113 -0.08 -6.96 0.96
C ALA A 113 1.40 -7.24 0.69
N PHE A 114 1.86 -6.91 -0.52
CA PHE A 114 3.23 -7.13 -0.95
C PHE A 114 3.85 -5.84 -1.52
N PRO A 115 5.03 -5.39 -1.04
CA PRO A 115 5.66 -4.15 -1.47
C PRO A 115 6.38 -4.32 -2.80
N LEU A 116 6.13 -3.42 -3.75
CA LEU A 116 6.77 -3.36 -5.05
C LEU A 116 7.32 -1.95 -5.31
N CYS A 117 8.64 -1.81 -5.29
CA CYS A 117 9.31 -0.54 -5.53
C CYS A 117 9.89 -0.52 -6.95
N ILE A 118 9.29 0.27 -7.86
CA ILE A 118 9.63 0.30 -9.28
C ILE A 118 10.76 1.31 -9.52
N LYS A 119 11.81 0.87 -10.18
CA LYS A 119 12.95 1.71 -10.56
C LYS A 119 12.71 2.41 -11.89
N SER A 120 11.66 3.20 -11.96
CA SER A 120 11.37 4.09 -13.09
C SER A 120 10.55 5.28 -12.62
N LYS A 121 10.67 6.40 -13.34
CA LYS A 121 9.82 7.59 -13.22
C LYS A 121 8.98 7.82 -14.47
N ASP A 122 9.13 6.98 -15.47
CA ASP A 122 8.33 7.02 -16.68
C ASP A 122 6.94 6.44 -16.42
N VAL A 123 5.90 7.19 -16.82
CA VAL A 123 4.51 6.83 -16.57
C VAL A 123 4.14 5.52 -17.27
N ASP A 124 4.55 5.37 -18.54
CA ASP A 124 4.17 4.21 -19.34
C ASP A 124 4.92 2.94 -18.92
N GLU A 125 6.18 3.07 -18.51
CA GLU A 125 6.93 1.96 -17.91
C GLU A 125 6.29 1.49 -16.61
N ILE A 126 5.92 2.42 -15.71
CA ILE A 126 5.25 2.09 -14.44
C ILE A 126 3.90 1.41 -14.71
N VAL A 127 3.06 2.01 -15.56
CA VAL A 127 1.76 1.47 -15.93
C VAL A 127 1.88 0.08 -16.55
N ASN A 128 2.82 -0.10 -17.49
CA ASN A 128 3.00 -1.39 -18.14
C ASN A 128 3.52 -2.46 -17.17
N THR A 129 4.45 -2.10 -16.28
CA THR A 129 4.97 -3.01 -15.25
C THR A 129 3.85 -3.51 -14.34
N ILE A 130 3.02 -2.60 -13.82
CA ILE A 130 1.89 -2.95 -12.94
C ILE A 130 0.86 -3.80 -13.68
N TYR A 131 0.54 -3.44 -14.92
CA TYR A 131 -0.39 -4.19 -15.76
C TYR A 131 0.07 -5.65 -15.97
N LEU A 132 1.34 -5.86 -16.31
CA LEU A 132 1.90 -7.19 -16.51
C LEU A 132 1.87 -8.06 -15.25
N LEU A 133 1.97 -7.44 -14.07
CA LEU A 133 1.90 -8.10 -12.77
C LEU A 133 0.46 -8.28 -12.24
N SER A 134 -0.52 -7.60 -12.81
CA SER A 134 -1.90 -7.54 -12.29
C SER A 134 -2.59 -8.91 -12.22
N GLY A 135 -2.16 -9.87 -13.02
CA GLY A 135 -2.63 -11.25 -12.97
C GLY A 135 -2.41 -11.94 -11.62
N SER A 136 -1.43 -11.52 -10.85
CA SER A 136 -1.06 -12.12 -9.56
C SER A 136 -1.76 -11.51 -8.35
N PHE A 137 -2.37 -10.33 -8.48
CA PHE A 137 -2.94 -9.55 -7.38
C PHE A 137 -4.45 -9.39 -7.49
N GLY A 138 -5.12 -9.28 -6.35
CA GLY A 138 -6.54 -8.93 -6.27
C GLY A 138 -6.81 -7.44 -6.38
N GLY A 139 -5.79 -6.61 -6.15
CA GLY A 139 -5.85 -5.14 -6.27
C GLY A 139 -4.46 -4.51 -6.20
N VAL A 140 -4.40 -3.21 -6.45
CA VAL A 140 -3.18 -2.41 -6.38
C VAL A 140 -3.43 -1.16 -5.56
N ASN A 141 -2.55 -0.90 -4.59
CA ASN A 141 -2.44 0.36 -3.87
C ASN A 141 -1.20 1.11 -4.37
N LEU A 142 -1.42 2.26 -4.99
CA LEU A 142 -0.34 3.19 -5.34
C LEU A 142 -0.01 4.05 -4.12
N GLU A 143 1.28 4.24 -3.82
CA GLU A 143 1.76 4.92 -2.64
C GLU A 143 2.96 5.80 -2.97
N ASP A 144 3.06 6.99 -2.39
CA ASP A 144 4.25 7.86 -2.45
C ASP A 144 4.74 8.17 -3.88
N ILE A 145 3.83 8.32 -4.84
CA ILE A 145 4.11 8.72 -6.23
C ILE A 145 3.81 10.20 -6.40
N ALA A 146 4.78 10.98 -6.86
CA ALA A 146 4.66 12.42 -6.99
C ALA A 146 3.59 12.88 -7.98
N ALA A 147 2.83 13.91 -7.59
CA ALA A 147 1.97 14.65 -8.51
C ALA A 147 2.84 15.44 -9.52
N PRO A 148 2.40 15.65 -10.78
CA PRO A 148 1.10 15.23 -11.34
C PRO A 148 1.07 13.79 -11.88
N ARG A 149 2.21 13.07 -11.93
CA ARG A 149 2.31 11.73 -12.54
C ARG A 149 1.37 10.70 -11.91
N CYS A 150 1.17 10.77 -10.60
CA CYS A 150 0.28 9.86 -9.89
C CYS A 150 -1.16 9.85 -10.45
N PHE A 151 -1.67 10.99 -10.91
CA PHE A 151 -3.01 11.10 -11.49
C PHE A 151 -3.10 10.36 -12.83
N GLU A 152 -2.06 10.51 -13.66
CA GLU A 152 -2.02 9.85 -14.97
C GLU A 152 -1.81 8.35 -14.83
N ILE A 153 -0.92 7.92 -13.94
CA ILE A 153 -0.66 6.51 -13.67
C ILE A 153 -1.95 5.83 -13.18
N GLU A 154 -2.64 6.42 -12.20
CA GLU A 154 -3.88 5.85 -11.68
C GLU A 154 -4.95 5.75 -12.77
N ARG A 155 -5.17 6.80 -13.56
CA ARG A 155 -6.15 6.80 -14.65
C ARG A 155 -5.85 5.71 -15.68
N LYS A 156 -4.60 5.64 -16.18
CA LYS A 156 -4.20 4.63 -17.18
C LYS A 156 -4.35 3.20 -16.65
N LEU A 157 -4.04 2.97 -15.37
CA LEU A 157 -4.19 1.66 -14.75
C LEU A 157 -5.65 1.26 -14.60
N LYS A 158 -6.54 2.19 -14.20
CA LYS A 158 -7.98 1.94 -14.11
C LYS A 158 -8.61 1.59 -15.47
N GLU A 159 -8.08 2.14 -16.56
CA GLU A 159 -8.51 1.83 -17.92
C GLU A 159 -7.97 0.47 -18.41
N LYS A 160 -6.79 0.07 -17.95
CA LYS A 160 -6.06 -1.08 -18.49
C LYS A 160 -6.22 -2.38 -17.68
N CYS A 161 -6.42 -2.26 -16.37
CA CYS A 161 -6.48 -3.40 -15.44
C CYS A 161 -7.94 -3.78 -15.11
N ASP A 162 -8.18 -5.08 -14.94
CA ASP A 162 -9.46 -5.67 -14.50
C ASP A 162 -9.58 -5.83 -12.97
N ILE A 163 -8.62 -5.27 -12.23
CA ILE A 163 -8.56 -5.30 -10.76
C ILE A 163 -8.65 -3.88 -10.19
N PRO A 164 -9.13 -3.70 -8.95
CA PRO A 164 -9.17 -2.39 -8.29
C PRO A 164 -7.80 -1.73 -8.24
N ILE A 165 -7.76 -0.45 -8.63
CA ILE A 165 -6.60 0.43 -8.53
C ILE A 165 -6.96 1.58 -7.60
N PHE A 166 -6.16 1.78 -6.57
CA PHE A 166 -6.37 2.81 -5.55
C PHE A 166 -5.08 3.59 -5.31
N HIS A 167 -5.16 4.90 -5.15
CA HIS A 167 -4.03 5.73 -4.76
C HIS A 167 -4.33 6.35 -3.40
N ASP A 168 -3.62 5.90 -2.36
CA ASP A 168 -3.94 6.23 -0.99
C ASP A 168 -3.75 7.71 -0.66
N ASP A 169 -2.65 8.33 -1.14
CA ASP A 169 -2.38 9.76 -0.94
C ASP A 169 -3.47 10.67 -1.51
N GLN A 170 -4.22 10.21 -2.49
CA GLN A 170 -5.38 10.91 -3.02
C GLN A 170 -6.65 10.54 -2.24
N HIS A 171 -7.08 9.30 -2.39
CA HIS A 171 -8.43 8.87 -2.01
C HIS A 171 -8.54 8.52 -0.54
N GLY A 172 -7.53 7.88 0.06
CA GLY A 172 -7.51 7.57 1.49
C GLY A 172 -7.51 8.86 2.32
N THR A 173 -6.62 9.78 1.98
CA THR A 173 -6.53 11.10 2.64
C THR A 173 -7.82 11.89 2.46
N ALA A 174 -8.43 11.90 1.27
CA ALA A 174 -9.68 12.61 1.02
C ALA A 174 -10.84 12.05 1.86
N ILE A 175 -10.96 10.73 1.98
CA ILE A 175 -11.98 10.05 2.79
C ILE A 175 -11.83 10.43 4.27
N VAL A 176 -10.61 10.38 4.80
CA VAL A 176 -10.34 10.71 6.21
C VAL A 176 -10.64 12.19 6.51
N VAL A 177 -10.24 13.09 5.61
CA VAL A 177 -10.51 14.53 5.77
C VAL A 177 -12.01 14.81 5.74
N LEU A 178 -12.75 14.23 4.79
CA LEU A 178 -14.22 14.40 4.74
C LEU A 178 -14.88 13.84 5.99
N SER A 179 -14.48 12.66 6.45
CA SER A 179 -14.98 12.06 7.70
C SER A 179 -14.74 12.98 8.90
N GLY A 180 -13.53 13.54 9.00
CA GLY A 180 -13.17 14.52 10.03
C GLY A 180 -14.03 15.77 9.96
N LEU A 181 -14.23 16.34 8.76
CA LEU A 181 -15.06 17.53 8.56
C LEU A 181 -16.52 17.31 8.97
N ILE A 182 -17.13 16.20 8.53
CA ILE A 182 -18.51 15.85 8.91
C ILE A 182 -18.69 15.81 10.43
N ASN A 183 -17.74 15.20 11.14
CA ASN A 183 -17.82 15.11 12.59
C ASN A 183 -17.47 16.43 13.29
N ALA A 184 -16.52 17.20 12.77
CA ALA A 184 -16.20 18.53 13.30
C ALA A 184 -17.40 19.48 13.20
N LEU A 185 -18.13 19.48 12.09
CA LEU A 185 -19.35 20.29 11.92
C LEU A 185 -20.41 19.95 12.96
N LYS A 186 -20.60 18.66 13.27
CA LYS A 186 -21.51 18.20 14.34
C LYS A 186 -21.10 18.74 15.70
N VAL A 187 -19.81 18.63 16.03
CA VAL A 187 -19.27 19.08 17.33
C VAL A 187 -19.45 20.57 17.53
N VAL A 188 -19.24 21.40 16.49
CA VAL A 188 -19.36 22.85 16.58
C VAL A 188 -20.76 23.38 16.25
N GLY A 189 -21.71 22.51 15.91
CA GLY A 189 -23.10 22.86 15.59
C GLY A 189 -23.24 23.77 14.35
N LYS A 190 -22.39 23.56 13.32
CA LYS A 190 -22.43 24.35 12.08
C LYS A 190 -22.98 23.55 10.91
N ASP A 191 -23.77 24.20 10.09
CA ASP A 191 -24.24 23.68 8.82
C ASP A 191 -23.12 23.75 7.77
N LYS A 192 -23.01 22.72 6.92
CA LYS A 192 -21.96 22.67 5.90
C LYS A 192 -22.03 23.84 4.90
N GLU A 193 -23.23 24.32 4.58
CA GLU A 193 -23.48 25.42 3.66
C GLU A 193 -22.99 26.78 4.20
N LYS A 194 -22.75 26.88 5.50
CA LYS A 194 -22.33 28.11 6.18
C LYS A 194 -20.84 28.17 6.51
N VAL A 195 -20.08 27.16 6.10
CA VAL A 195 -18.63 27.13 6.36
C VAL A 195 -17.83 27.44 5.11
N LYS A 196 -16.69 28.10 5.30
CA LYS A 196 -15.70 28.34 4.27
C LYS A 196 -14.52 27.39 4.49
N VAL A 197 -14.21 26.59 3.49
CA VAL A 197 -13.03 25.69 3.49
C VAL A 197 -11.92 26.35 2.70
N VAL A 198 -10.72 26.39 3.27
CA VAL A 198 -9.49 26.83 2.59
C VAL A 198 -8.53 25.66 2.51
N VAL A 199 -8.18 25.29 1.29
CA VAL A 199 -7.19 24.24 1.04
C VAL A 199 -5.86 24.89 0.67
N ASN A 200 -4.81 24.64 1.47
CA ASN A 200 -3.48 25.14 1.22
C ASN A 200 -2.60 24.00 0.70
N GLY A 201 -2.24 24.03 -0.58
CA GLY A 201 -1.38 23.06 -1.26
C GLY A 201 -2.10 22.27 -2.34
N PRO A 202 -1.63 22.36 -3.62
CA PRO A 202 -2.22 21.68 -4.77
C PRO A 202 -1.59 20.31 -5.06
N GLY A 203 -1.13 19.60 -4.03
CA GLY A 203 -0.59 18.25 -4.15
C GLY A 203 -1.67 17.19 -4.41
N SER A 204 -1.27 15.92 -4.48
CA SER A 204 -2.18 14.78 -4.70
C SER A 204 -3.35 14.79 -3.72
N ALA A 205 -3.09 14.97 -2.43
CA ALA A 205 -4.10 15.04 -1.38
C ALA A 205 -5.01 16.26 -1.53
N GLY A 206 -4.44 17.48 -1.66
CA GLY A 206 -5.22 18.72 -1.72
C GLY A 206 -6.22 18.74 -2.88
N ILE A 207 -5.82 18.24 -4.05
CA ILE A 207 -6.70 18.13 -5.23
C ILE A 207 -7.80 17.10 -4.99
N ALA A 208 -7.48 15.92 -4.44
CA ALA A 208 -8.45 14.86 -4.19
C ALA A 208 -9.45 15.27 -3.09
N VAL A 209 -8.97 15.88 -2.00
CA VAL A 209 -9.81 16.44 -0.93
C VAL A 209 -10.78 17.45 -1.49
N SER A 210 -10.29 18.42 -2.28
CA SER A 210 -11.16 19.46 -2.88
C SER A 210 -12.25 18.87 -3.77
N LYS A 211 -11.91 17.87 -4.61
CA LYS A 211 -12.89 17.18 -5.46
C LYS A 211 -13.95 16.45 -4.63
N LEU A 212 -13.54 15.75 -3.58
CA LEU A 212 -14.46 15.01 -2.73
C LEU A 212 -15.38 15.94 -1.93
N LEU A 213 -14.85 17.07 -1.40
CA LEU A 213 -15.65 18.09 -0.72
C LEU A 213 -16.69 18.71 -1.66
N LEU A 214 -16.30 19.05 -2.90
CA LEU A 214 -17.26 19.56 -3.92
C LEU A 214 -18.34 18.54 -4.27
N SER A 215 -18.03 17.24 -4.25
CA SER A 215 -19.01 16.17 -4.48
C SER A 215 -19.95 15.96 -3.29
N TYR A 216 -19.49 16.29 -2.09
CA TYR A 216 -20.30 16.21 -0.87
C TYR A 216 -21.29 17.38 -0.74
N GLY A 217 -21.04 18.48 -1.41
CA GLY A 217 -21.88 19.69 -1.45
C GLY A 217 -21.43 20.71 -0.46
#